data_cea987e572fa948a89372d078007665b
#
_entry.id   cea987e572fa948a89372d078007665b
#
_cell.length_a   1.000
_cell.length_b   1.000
_cell.length_c   1.000
_cell.angle_alpha   90.00
_cell.angle_beta   90.00
_cell.angle_gamma   90.00
#
_symmetry.space_group_name_H-M   'P 1'
#
loop_
_entity.id
_entity.type
_entity.pdbx_description
1 polymer ?
#
loop_
_entity_poly.entity_id
_entity_poly.type
_entity_poly.pdbx_seq_one_letter_code
_entity_poly.pdbx_strand_id
1 'polypeptide(L)'
;MIELKQVSLARGGVSVLHDVSLNIPAGAITVVVGRSGVGKSTLIGSLNGLFRPSCGDITVNGIGPLRHDRAWQAHRRQTTTVFQEHALIDRLSALDNVLLGLADQRHPLSPLPWPQALQLRAASALDDVGLLAHAHDRVARLSGGERQRVGVARALVRQPQLLLGDEPFSAVDPSLVAHLGHTLRQQVQQHGLTVVLVMHQMDIALALADKVVVLRDGQIEQVG
;
A
#
# COMPACT_ATOMS: atom_id res chain seq x y z
N MET A 1 7.06 -13.50 -0.78
CA MET A 1 6.29 -14.04 -1.91
C MET A 1 4.84 -14.23 -1.47
N ILE A 2 3.89 -13.82 -2.30
CA ILE A 2 2.46 -14.04 -2.09
C ILE A 2 1.95 -14.80 -3.30
N GLU A 3 1.21 -15.87 -3.06
CA GLU A 3 0.64 -16.72 -4.11
C GLU A 3 -0.89 -16.72 -3.98
N LEU A 4 -1.56 -16.36 -5.06
CA LEU A 4 -2.99 -16.50 -5.24
C LEU A 4 -3.23 -17.73 -6.11
N LYS A 5 -4.12 -18.65 -5.68
CA LYS A 5 -4.51 -19.85 -6.43
C LYS A 5 -6.02 -19.84 -6.63
N GLN A 6 -6.44 -19.66 -7.88
CA GLN A 6 -7.85 -19.72 -8.31
C GLN A 6 -8.77 -18.85 -7.42
N VAL A 7 -8.29 -17.64 -7.09
CA VAL A 7 -9.01 -16.73 -6.21
C VAL A 7 -10.17 -16.11 -6.95
N SER A 8 -11.38 -16.34 -6.43
CA SER A 8 -12.60 -15.66 -6.86
C SER A 8 -13.17 -14.84 -5.73
N LEU A 9 -13.73 -13.68 -6.05
CA LEU A 9 -14.28 -12.76 -5.07
C LEU A 9 -15.52 -12.06 -5.59
N ALA A 10 -16.58 -12.07 -4.76
CA ALA A 10 -17.82 -11.34 -5.01
C ALA A 10 -17.92 -10.12 -4.10
N ARG A 11 -18.49 -9.03 -4.57
CA ARG A 11 -18.76 -7.81 -3.82
C ARG A 11 -20.21 -7.38 -4.04
N GLY A 12 -20.98 -7.27 -2.96
CA GLY A 12 -22.40 -6.92 -3.06
C GLY A 12 -23.22 -7.92 -3.90
N GLY A 13 -22.85 -9.21 -3.90
CA GLY A 13 -23.51 -10.24 -4.72
C GLY A 13 -23.05 -10.32 -6.17
N VAL A 14 -22.19 -9.39 -6.62
CA VAL A 14 -21.63 -9.40 -7.98
C VAL A 14 -20.22 -9.99 -7.92
N SER A 15 -19.95 -10.98 -8.76
CA SER A 15 -18.61 -11.53 -8.90
C SER A 15 -17.71 -10.51 -9.59
N VAL A 16 -16.55 -10.22 -8.99
CA VAL A 16 -15.62 -9.18 -9.45
C VAL A 16 -14.28 -9.76 -9.87
N LEU A 17 -13.80 -10.78 -9.15
CA LEU A 17 -12.59 -11.52 -9.54
C LEU A 17 -12.98 -12.96 -9.81
N HIS A 18 -12.43 -13.51 -10.90
CA HIS A 18 -12.77 -14.82 -11.41
C HIS A 18 -11.49 -15.64 -11.63
N ASP A 19 -11.28 -16.67 -10.82
CA ASP A 19 -10.19 -17.64 -10.96
C ASP A 19 -8.80 -17.00 -11.09
N VAL A 20 -8.53 -15.98 -10.31
CA VAL A 20 -7.27 -15.22 -10.33
C VAL A 20 -6.16 -16.08 -9.75
N SER A 21 -5.18 -16.43 -10.59
CA SER A 21 -3.95 -17.10 -10.18
C SER A 21 -2.75 -16.20 -10.46
N LEU A 22 -2.05 -15.80 -9.40
CA LEU A 22 -0.97 -14.81 -9.47
C LEU A 22 0.11 -15.11 -8.44
N ASN A 23 1.36 -15.00 -8.85
CA ASN A 23 2.50 -15.03 -7.96
C ASN A 23 3.13 -13.64 -7.88
N ILE A 24 3.22 -13.09 -6.66
CA ILE A 24 3.84 -11.79 -6.35
C ILE A 24 5.20 -12.08 -5.71
N PRO A 25 6.32 -11.74 -6.40
CA PRO A 25 7.66 -11.99 -5.87
C PRO A 25 7.93 -11.12 -4.64
N ALA A 26 8.68 -11.66 -3.68
CA ALA A 26 9.15 -10.89 -2.52
C ALA A 26 10.27 -9.94 -2.93
N GLY A 27 10.34 -8.77 -2.27
CA GLY A 27 11.39 -7.79 -2.53
C GLY A 27 11.38 -7.24 -3.96
N ALA A 28 10.19 -7.06 -4.53
CA ALA A 28 10.00 -6.56 -5.88
C ALA A 28 8.77 -5.64 -5.96
N ILE A 29 8.70 -4.84 -7.01
CA ILE A 29 7.56 -3.98 -7.32
C ILE A 29 6.71 -4.67 -8.40
N THR A 30 5.50 -5.08 -8.02
CA THR A 30 4.49 -5.59 -8.94
C THR A 30 3.48 -4.48 -9.22
N VAL A 31 3.22 -4.18 -10.48
CA VAL A 31 2.20 -3.20 -10.86
C VAL A 31 1.05 -3.90 -11.56
N VAL A 32 -0.17 -3.66 -11.10
CA VAL A 32 -1.40 -4.17 -11.69
C VAL A 32 -2.04 -3.06 -12.50
N VAL A 33 -2.21 -3.29 -13.79
CA VAL A 33 -2.84 -2.36 -14.73
C VAL A 33 -4.14 -2.93 -15.28
N GLY A 34 -5.03 -2.07 -15.76
CA GLY A 34 -6.30 -2.45 -16.35
C GLY A 34 -7.29 -1.29 -16.36
N ARG A 35 -8.40 -1.44 -17.08
CA ARG A 35 -9.45 -0.41 -17.15
C ARG A 35 -10.07 -0.12 -15.78
N SER A 36 -10.73 1.03 -15.64
CA SER A 36 -11.52 1.31 -14.44
C SER A 36 -12.64 0.27 -14.27
N GLY A 37 -12.89 -0.14 -13.03
CA GLY A 37 -13.97 -1.09 -12.71
C GLY A 37 -13.65 -2.58 -12.90
N VAL A 38 -12.49 -2.96 -13.46
CA VAL A 38 -12.16 -4.38 -13.74
C VAL A 38 -11.80 -5.23 -12.50
N GLY A 39 -11.78 -4.64 -11.29
CA GLY A 39 -11.49 -5.38 -10.06
C GLY A 39 -10.13 -5.11 -9.42
N LYS A 40 -9.34 -4.12 -9.89
CA LYS A 40 -8.00 -3.81 -9.34
C LYS A 40 -8.02 -3.47 -7.84
N SER A 41 -8.87 -2.53 -7.42
CA SER A 41 -9.04 -2.17 -6.00
C SER A 41 -9.59 -3.34 -5.17
N THR A 42 -10.37 -4.23 -5.80
CA THR A 42 -10.86 -5.46 -5.16
C THR A 42 -9.72 -6.45 -4.96
N LEU A 43 -8.78 -6.56 -5.90
CA LEU A 43 -7.56 -7.36 -5.75
C LEU A 43 -6.70 -6.81 -4.60
N ILE A 44 -6.44 -5.49 -4.54
CA ILE A 44 -5.75 -4.85 -3.39
C ILE A 44 -6.49 -5.14 -2.09
N GLY A 45 -7.82 -4.99 -2.07
CA GLY A 45 -8.67 -5.28 -0.92
C GLY A 45 -8.62 -6.75 -0.48
N SER A 46 -8.42 -7.69 -1.41
CA SER A 46 -8.21 -9.09 -1.06
C SER A 46 -6.83 -9.34 -0.46
N LEU A 47 -5.81 -8.67 -0.97
CA LEU A 47 -4.43 -8.78 -0.46
C LEU A 47 -4.26 -8.16 0.93
N ASN A 48 -5.01 -7.12 1.30
CA ASN A 48 -4.95 -6.55 2.65
C ASN A 48 -5.97 -7.18 3.65
N GLY A 49 -6.81 -8.11 3.17
CA GLY A 49 -7.79 -8.81 3.97
C GLY A 49 -9.05 -8.01 4.31
N LEU A 50 -9.35 -6.93 3.56
CA LEU A 50 -10.65 -6.24 3.61
C LEU A 50 -11.75 -7.10 2.98
N PHE A 51 -11.40 -7.80 1.90
CA PHE A 51 -12.30 -8.73 1.23
C PHE A 51 -11.69 -10.13 1.27
N ARG A 52 -12.42 -11.09 1.80
CA ARG A 52 -11.97 -12.48 1.79
C ARG A 52 -12.42 -13.17 0.50
N PRO A 53 -11.57 -14.00 -0.11
CA PRO A 53 -11.96 -14.81 -1.24
C PRO A 53 -13.19 -15.65 -0.93
N SER A 54 -14.09 -15.77 -1.89
CA SER A 54 -15.20 -16.72 -1.86
C SER A 54 -14.75 -18.14 -2.26
N CYS A 55 -13.74 -18.22 -3.15
CA CYS A 55 -13.09 -19.46 -3.57
C CYS A 55 -11.59 -19.22 -3.76
N GLY A 56 -10.81 -20.31 -3.73
CA GLY A 56 -9.35 -20.25 -3.88
C GLY A 56 -8.63 -19.89 -2.59
N ASP A 57 -7.32 -19.81 -2.68
CA ASP A 57 -6.44 -19.58 -1.54
C ASP A 57 -5.44 -18.43 -1.81
N ILE A 58 -5.17 -17.64 -0.76
CA ILE A 58 -4.06 -16.71 -0.72
C ILE A 58 -3.04 -17.27 0.27
N THR A 59 -1.82 -17.49 -0.18
CA THR A 59 -0.72 -17.99 0.66
C THR A 59 0.38 -16.93 0.73
N VAL A 60 0.86 -16.65 1.93
CA VAL A 60 1.95 -15.70 2.19
C VAL A 60 3.13 -16.44 2.76
N ASN A 61 4.32 -16.25 2.17
CA ASN A 61 5.54 -16.87 2.65
C ASN A 61 5.82 -16.44 4.11
N GLY A 62 6.19 -17.39 4.97
CA GLY A 62 6.41 -17.15 6.41
C GLY A 62 5.13 -17.12 7.27
N ILE A 63 3.93 -17.05 6.67
CA ILE A 63 2.63 -17.10 7.38
C ILE A 63 1.85 -18.36 7.00
N GLY A 64 1.92 -18.76 5.72
CA GLY A 64 1.11 -19.84 5.16
C GLY A 64 -0.22 -19.37 4.56
N PRO A 65 -1.17 -20.28 4.34
CA PRO A 65 -2.50 -19.95 3.79
C PRO A 65 -3.30 -19.03 4.70
N LEU A 66 -3.89 -17.97 4.14
CA LEU A 66 -4.69 -16.98 4.88
C LEU A 66 -6.13 -17.46 5.08
N ARG A 67 -6.32 -18.61 5.75
CA ARG A 67 -7.65 -19.21 5.98
C ARG A 67 -8.29 -18.80 7.30
N HIS A 68 -7.47 -18.49 8.33
CA HIS A 68 -7.93 -18.22 9.70
C HIS A 68 -7.67 -16.78 10.11
N ASP A 69 -8.47 -16.24 11.03
CA ASP A 69 -8.33 -14.87 11.54
C ASP A 69 -6.93 -14.57 12.06
N ARG A 70 -6.28 -15.53 12.71
CA ARG A 70 -4.91 -15.39 13.22
C ARG A 70 -3.90 -15.17 12.09
N ALA A 71 -4.02 -15.91 10.96
CA ALA A 71 -3.15 -15.74 9.80
C ALA A 71 -3.39 -14.37 9.14
N TRP A 72 -4.65 -13.96 8.99
CA TRP A 72 -5.00 -12.63 8.50
C TRP A 72 -4.49 -11.51 9.42
N GLN A 73 -4.55 -11.68 10.74
CA GLN A 73 -3.98 -10.72 11.68
C GLN A 73 -2.46 -10.61 11.54
N ALA A 74 -1.76 -11.73 11.45
CA ALA A 74 -0.30 -11.75 11.25
C ALA A 74 0.07 -11.05 9.94
N HIS A 75 -0.67 -11.33 8.86
CA HIS A 75 -0.48 -10.70 7.56
C HIS A 75 -0.71 -9.18 7.62
N ARG A 76 -1.82 -8.71 8.20
CA ARG A 76 -2.11 -7.26 8.33
C ARG A 76 -1.09 -6.50 9.17
N ARG A 77 -0.45 -7.15 10.14
CA ARG A 77 0.64 -6.51 10.92
C ARG A 77 1.86 -6.19 10.08
N GLN A 78 2.10 -6.94 9.02
CA GLN A 78 3.23 -6.79 8.10
C GLN A 78 2.85 -6.03 6.81
N THR A 79 1.57 -5.71 6.64
CA THR A 79 1.02 -5.07 5.45
C THR A 79 0.59 -3.65 5.75
N THR A 80 0.86 -2.74 4.85
CA THR A 80 0.32 -1.38 4.86
C THR A 80 -0.34 -1.06 3.53
N THR A 81 -1.29 -0.13 3.53
CA THR A 81 -2.00 0.28 2.32
C THR A 81 -2.03 1.78 2.19
N VAL A 82 -1.67 2.28 1.02
CA VAL A 82 -1.88 3.66 0.59
C VAL A 82 -3.13 3.69 -0.26
N PHE A 83 -4.17 4.39 0.22
CA PHE A 83 -5.44 4.54 -0.48
C PHE A 83 -5.45 5.81 -1.33
N GLN A 84 -6.21 5.82 -2.40
CA GLN A 84 -6.38 6.95 -3.30
C GLN A 84 -6.83 8.24 -2.57
N GLU A 85 -7.75 8.14 -1.63
CA GLU A 85 -8.24 9.26 -0.81
C GLU A 85 -7.34 9.57 0.40
N HIS A 86 -6.13 9.02 0.46
CA HIS A 86 -5.09 9.18 1.48
C HIS A 86 -5.52 8.87 2.93
N ALA A 87 -6.81 8.88 3.26
CA ALA A 87 -7.37 8.64 4.59
C ALA A 87 -6.61 9.41 5.70
N LEU A 88 -6.23 10.67 5.43
CA LEU A 88 -5.56 11.55 6.37
C LEU A 88 -6.57 12.30 7.24
N ILE A 89 -6.14 12.70 8.42
CA ILE A 89 -6.94 13.53 9.33
C ILE A 89 -6.54 14.99 9.11
N ASP A 90 -7.38 15.76 8.44
CA ASP A 90 -7.12 17.13 7.99
C ASP A 90 -6.72 18.11 9.11
N ARG A 91 -7.30 17.95 10.31
CA ARG A 91 -7.03 18.79 11.48
C ARG A 91 -5.68 18.54 12.16
N LEU A 92 -5.06 17.38 11.88
CA LEU A 92 -3.77 17.02 12.43
C LEU A 92 -2.62 17.54 11.54
N SER A 93 -1.43 17.65 12.12
CA SER A 93 -0.21 17.94 11.37
C SER A 93 0.21 16.75 10.47
N ALA A 94 1.13 16.99 9.53
CA ALA A 94 1.74 15.94 8.75
C ALA A 94 2.43 14.91 9.66
N LEU A 95 3.20 15.38 10.65
CA LEU A 95 3.88 14.52 11.62
C LEU A 95 2.89 13.67 12.43
N ASP A 96 1.81 14.27 12.94
CA ASP A 96 0.80 13.51 13.68
C ASP A 96 0.12 12.45 12.81
N ASN A 97 -0.18 12.76 11.55
CA ASN A 97 -0.71 11.78 10.61
C ASN A 97 0.24 10.60 10.38
N VAL A 98 1.55 10.86 10.26
CA VAL A 98 2.56 9.79 10.13
C VAL A 98 2.65 8.98 11.43
N LEU A 99 2.62 9.63 12.59
CA LEU A 99 2.62 8.97 13.90
C LEU A 99 1.44 8.01 14.08
N LEU A 100 0.27 8.29 13.48
CA LEU A 100 -0.86 7.36 13.48
C LEU A 100 -0.52 6.02 12.81
N GLY A 101 0.44 5.99 11.89
CA GLY A 101 0.97 4.75 11.34
C GLY A 101 1.63 3.84 12.39
N LEU A 102 2.02 4.38 13.54
CA LEU A 102 2.64 3.69 14.67
C LEU A 102 1.70 3.53 15.87
N ALA A 103 0.38 3.69 15.67
CA ALA A 103 -0.60 3.70 16.76
C ALA A 103 -0.61 2.39 17.57
N ASP A 104 -0.26 1.27 16.97
CA ASP A 104 -0.14 -0.03 17.63
C ASP A 104 1.09 -0.15 18.56
N GLN A 105 2.04 0.77 18.47
CA GLN A 105 3.21 0.86 19.35
C GLN A 105 2.99 1.76 20.57
N ARG A 106 1.78 2.26 20.75
CA ARG A 106 1.38 3.11 21.86
C ARG A 106 0.12 2.58 22.54
N HIS A 107 0.07 2.68 23.87
CA HIS A 107 -1.16 2.34 24.58
C HIS A 107 -2.30 3.30 24.16
N PRO A 108 -3.48 2.80 23.76
CA PRO A 108 -4.57 3.63 23.20
C PRO A 108 -5.04 4.77 24.13
N LEU A 109 -5.01 4.52 25.44
CA LEU A 109 -5.45 5.47 26.48
C LEU A 109 -4.29 6.27 27.10
N SER A 110 -3.09 6.28 26.50
CA SER A 110 -1.97 7.05 27.02
C SER A 110 -2.22 8.55 26.87
N PRO A 111 -2.30 9.33 27.97
CA PRO A 111 -2.42 10.78 27.92
C PRO A 111 -1.09 11.47 27.60
N LEU A 112 0.02 10.72 27.65
CA LEU A 112 1.37 11.27 27.42
C LEU A 112 1.57 11.62 25.94
N PRO A 113 2.48 12.57 25.61
CA PRO A 113 2.88 12.80 24.23
C PRO A 113 3.51 11.55 23.62
N TRP A 114 3.64 11.53 22.28
CA TRP A 114 4.32 10.45 21.59
C TRP A 114 5.78 10.31 22.08
N PRO A 115 6.29 9.10 22.29
CA PRO A 115 7.69 8.89 22.63
C PRO A 115 8.62 9.54 21.59
N GLN A 116 9.69 10.18 22.04
CA GLN A 116 10.62 10.90 21.16
C GLN A 116 11.17 10.00 20.04
N ALA A 117 11.46 8.74 20.34
CA ALA A 117 11.92 7.79 19.34
C ALA A 117 10.91 7.60 18.17
N LEU A 118 9.60 7.58 18.46
CA LEU A 118 8.57 7.46 17.44
C LEU A 118 8.40 8.78 16.67
N GLN A 119 8.55 9.92 17.33
CA GLN A 119 8.54 11.24 16.67
C GLN A 119 9.72 11.36 15.67
N LEU A 120 10.92 10.92 16.05
CA LEU A 120 12.09 10.91 15.17
C LEU A 120 11.88 9.98 13.96
N ARG A 121 11.29 8.80 14.18
CA ARG A 121 10.95 7.88 13.08
C ARG A 121 9.94 8.51 12.11
N ALA A 122 8.92 9.17 12.63
CA ALA A 122 7.92 9.85 11.81
C ALA A 122 8.52 11.04 11.04
N ALA A 123 9.43 11.80 11.67
CA ALA A 123 10.15 12.89 11.02
C ALA A 123 11.07 12.37 9.89
N SER A 124 11.80 11.27 10.13
CA SER A 124 12.61 10.61 9.11
C SER A 124 11.76 10.14 7.92
N ALA A 125 10.59 9.54 8.18
CA ALA A 125 9.69 9.12 7.10
C ALA A 125 9.12 10.31 6.30
N LEU A 126 8.95 11.49 6.91
CA LEU A 126 8.61 12.73 6.20
C LEU A 126 9.79 13.27 5.38
N ASP A 127 11.01 13.13 5.89
CA ASP A 127 12.23 13.51 5.16
C ASP A 127 12.41 12.65 3.91
N ASP A 128 12.21 11.33 4.01
CA ASP A 128 12.27 10.38 2.89
C ASP A 128 11.35 10.75 1.72
N VAL A 129 10.26 11.46 2.00
CA VAL A 129 9.31 11.96 0.98
C VAL A 129 9.43 13.46 0.71
N GLY A 130 10.48 14.12 1.25
CA GLY A 130 10.74 15.55 1.04
C GLY A 130 9.73 16.48 1.69
N LEU A 131 9.20 16.12 2.86
CA LEU A 131 8.18 16.90 3.60
C LEU A 131 8.59 17.26 5.03
N LEU A 132 9.85 17.11 5.41
CA LEU A 132 10.28 17.42 6.77
C LEU A 132 10.01 18.88 7.15
N ALA A 133 10.21 19.82 6.22
CA ALA A 133 9.92 21.24 6.44
C ALA A 133 8.45 21.53 6.75
N HIS A 134 7.53 20.67 6.31
CA HIS A 134 6.08 20.75 6.52
C HIS A 134 5.56 19.85 7.65
N ALA A 135 6.46 19.29 8.47
CA ALA A 135 6.08 18.31 9.50
C ALA A 135 4.99 18.82 10.46
N HIS A 136 5.02 20.10 10.80
CA HIS A 136 4.07 20.72 11.72
C HIS A 136 2.88 21.42 11.04
N ASP A 137 2.84 21.44 9.71
CA ASP A 137 1.72 22.01 8.96
C ASP A 137 0.50 21.07 9.05
N ARG A 138 -0.69 21.67 9.20
CA ARG A 138 -1.94 20.92 9.16
C ARG A 138 -2.15 20.36 7.75
N VAL A 139 -2.56 19.09 7.66
CA VAL A 139 -2.81 18.42 6.37
C VAL A 139 -3.83 19.17 5.52
N ALA A 140 -4.83 19.85 6.13
CA ALA A 140 -5.78 20.71 5.42
C ALA A 140 -5.14 21.84 4.59
N ARG A 141 -3.90 22.26 4.92
CA ARG A 141 -3.18 23.35 4.23
C ARG A 141 -2.24 22.83 3.13
N LEU A 142 -2.03 21.54 3.08
CA LEU A 142 -1.14 20.89 2.11
C LEU A 142 -1.84 20.72 0.76
N SER A 143 -1.07 20.84 -0.31
CA SER A 143 -1.50 20.49 -1.66
C SER A 143 -1.85 19.00 -1.79
N GLY A 144 -2.56 18.61 -2.85
CA GLY A 144 -2.90 17.21 -3.10
C GLY A 144 -1.68 16.28 -3.15
N GLY A 145 -0.60 16.71 -3.83
CA GLY A 145 0.64 15.94 -3.91
C GLY A 145 1.39 15.85 -2.56
N GLU A 146 1.36 16.91 -1.73
CA GLU A 146 1.93 16.86 -0.37
C GLU A 146 1.13 15.94 0.55
N ARG A 147 -0.20 15.99 0.49
CA ARG A 147 -1.07 15.07 1.22
C ARG A 147 -0.78 13.61 0.83
N GLN A 148 -0.58 13.35 -0.44
CA GLN A 148 -0.22 12.01 -0.92
C GLN A 148 1.12 11.53 -0.36
N ARG A 149 2.13 12.39 -0.35
CA ARG A 149 3.44 12.10 0.26
C ARG A 149 3.32 11.81 1.77
N VAL A 150 2.49 12.56 2.50
CA VAL A 150 2.19 12.24 3.91
C VAL A 150 1.57 10.84 4.04
N GLY A 151 0.67 10.46 3.14
CA GLY A 151 0.08 9.11 3.09
C GLY A 151 1.11 8.01 2.88
N VAL A 152 2.06 8.23 1.97
CA VAL A 152 3.19 7.32 1.71
C VAL A 152 4.12 7.24 2.94
N ALA A 153 4.51 8.38 3.53
CA ALA A 153 5.33 8.41 4.75
C ALA A 153 4.66 7.64 5.89
N ARG A 154 3.35 7.84 6.10
CA ARG A 154 2.57 7.09 7.11
C ARG A 154 2.58 5.58 6.85
N ALA A 155 2.56 5.18 5.59
CA ALA A 155 2.63 3.77 5.24
C ALA A 155 4.02 3.18 5.49
N LEU A 156 5.08 3.90 5.16
CA LEU A 156 6.47 3.44 5.26
C LEU A 156 7.02 3.48 6.68
N VAL A 157 6.54 4.38 7.56
CA VAL A 157 7.04 4.54 8.94
C VAL A 157 6.96 3.25 9.76
N ARG A 158 6.06 2.33 9.41
CA ARG A 158 5.94 1.01 10.04
C ARG A 158 7.01 0.02 9.62
N GLN A 159 7.78 0.31 8.56
CA GLN A 159 8.70 -0.63 7.92
C GLN A 159 7.99 -1.95 7.54
N PRO A 160 6.92 -1.88 6.73
CA PRO A 160 6.14 -3.06 6.38
C PRO A 160 6.94 -4.03 5.51
N GLN A 161 6.54 -5.29 5.48
CA GLN A 161 7.05 -6.28 4.52
C GLN A 161 6.28 -6.22 3.19
N LEU A 162 5.02 -5.73 3.22
CA LEU A 162 4.17 -5.55 2.06
C LEU A 162 3.54 -4.15 2.06
N LEU A 163 3.75 -3.41 0.99
CA LEU A 163 3.06 -2.16 0.71
C LEU A 163 2.09 -2.36 -0.46
N LEU A 164 0.84 -2.04 -0.23
CA LEU A 164 -0.22 -2.04 -1.22
C LEU A 164 -0.57 -0.59 -1.56
N GLY A 165 -0.69 -0.26 -2.84
CA GLY A 165 -1.09 1.08 -3.29
C GLY A 165 -2.24 1.01 -4.29
N ASP A 166 -3.35 1.65 -3.97
CA ASP A 166 -4.47 1.82 -4.90
C ASP A 166 -4.40 3.23 -5.49
N GLU A 167 -3.86 3.32 -6.70
CA GLU A 167 -3.60 4.55 -7.44
C GLU A 167 -2.77 5.61 -6.65
N PRO A 168 -1.66 5.21 -6.02
CA PRO A 168 -0.94 6.09 -5.10
C PRO A 168 -0.26 7.29 -5.78
N PHE A 169 -0.32 7.40 -7.10
CA PHE A 169 0.30 8.49 -7.90
C PHE A 169 -0.68 9.26 -8.76
N SER A 170 -2.00 9.06 -8.61
CA SER A 170 -3.02 9.62 -9.50
C SER A 170 -3.11 11.16 -9.47
N ALA A 171 -2.71 11.81 -8.38
CA ALA A 171 -2.78 13.26 -8.19
C ALA A 171 -1.42 13.94 -8.12
N VAL A 172 -0.38 13.29 -8.68
CA VAL A 172 1.02 13.71 -8.51
C VAL A 172 1.62 14.04 -9.88
N ASP A 173 2.42 15.10 -9.94
CA ASP A 173 3.17 15.44 -11.15
C ASP A 173 4.27 14.41 -11.46
N PRO A 174 4.73 14.32 -12.74
CA PRO A 174 5.69 13.30 -13.16
C PRO A 174 7.03 13.33 -12.40
N SER A 175 7.51 14.52 -11.99
CA SER A 175 8.77 14.64 -11.26
C SER A 175 8.67 14.04 -9.87
N LEU A 176 7.53 14.23 -9.22
CA LEU A 176 7.24 13.69 -7.92
C LEU A 176 6.97 12.17 -7.97
N VAL A 177 6.34 11.69 -9.05
CA VAL A 177 6.21 10.24 -9.29
C VAL A 177 7.58 9.58 -9.39
N ALA A 178 8.52 10.18 -10.10
CA ALA A 178 9.89 9.68 -10.20
C ALA A 178 10.59 9.66 -8.83
N HIS A 179 10.41 10.70 -8.01
CA HIS A 179 10.97 10.76 -6.65
C HIS A 179 10.39 9.67 -5.74
N LEU A 180 9.07 9.55 -5.67
CA LEU A 180 8.41 8.51 -4.88
C LEU A 180 8.74 7.11 -5.38
N GLY A 181 8.85 6.92 -6.69
CA GLY A 181 9.30 5.68 -7.30
C GLY A 181 10.72 5.31 -6.86
N HIS A 182 11.63 6.29 -6.83
CA HIS A 182 12.99 6.09 -6.31
C HIS A 182 12.98 5.70 -4.83
N THR A 183 12.20 6.41 -4.00
CA THR A 183 12.04 6.07 -2.57
C THR A 183 11.55 4.64 -2.39
N LEU A 184 10.51 4.23 -3.12
CA LEU A 184 10.03 2.84 -3.06
C LEU A 184 11.09 1.83 -3.51
N ARG A 185 11.83 2.13 -4.57
CA ARG A 185 12.92 1.27 -5.06
C ARG A 185 14.04 1.12 -4.01
N GLN A 186 14.40 2.18 -3.32
CA GLN A 186 15.36 2.14 -2.20
C GLN A 186 14.83 1.23 -1.08
N GLN A 187 13.56 1.36 -0.68
CA GLN A 187 12.96 0.51 0.35
C GLN A 187 12.94 -0.97 -0.06
N VAL A 188 12.68 -1.26 -1.33
CA VAL A 188 12.77 -2.63 -1.87
C VAL A 188 14.19 -3.18 -1.75
N GLN A 189 15.19 -2.40 -2.18
CA GLN A 189 16.60 -2.85 -2.19
C GLN A 189 17.22 -2.95 -0.80
N GLN A 190 16.92 -2.01 0.09
CA GLN A 190 17.56 -1.92 1.40
C GLN A 190 16.84 -2.75 2.46
N HIS A 191 15.52 -2.87 2.38
CA HIS A 191 14.70 -3.50 3.41
C HIS A 191 13.91 -4.72 2.92
N GLY A 192 14.05 -5.10 1.65
CA GLY A 192 13.32 -6.24 1.08
C GLY A 192 11.81 -6.01 1.00
N LEU A 193 11.36 -4.74 0.96
CA LEU A 193 9.95 -4.39 0.85
C LEU A 193 9.36 -5.02 -0.41
N THR A 194 8.21 -5.67 -0.28
CA THR A 194 7.39 -6.11 -1.42
C THR A 194 6.34 -5.03 -1.69
N VAL A 195 6.20 -4.61 -2.94
CA VAL A 195 5.27 -3.54 -3.32
C VAL A 195 4.29 -4.06 -4.36
N VAL A 196 2.99 -3.79 -4.16
CA VAL A 196 1.95 -4.04 -5.17
C VAL A 196 1.17 -2.75 -5.39
N LEU A 197 1.23 -2.21 -6.60
CA LEU A 197 0.57 -0.97 -6.96
C LEU A 197 -0.49 -1.21 -8.02
N VAL A 198 -1.63 -0.57 -7.89
CA VAL A 198 -2.60 -0.41 -8.95
C VAL A 198 -2.38 0.93 -9.63
N MET A 199 -2.28 0.93 -10.94
CA MET A 199 -2.02 2.13 -11.73
C MET A 199 -2.83 2.12 -13.03
N HIS A 200 -3.07 3.33 -13.57
CA HIS A 200 -3.68 3.51 -14.90
C HIS A 200 -2.64 3.94 -15.96
N GLN A 201 -1.57 4.58 -15.53
CA GLN A 201 -0.53 5.14 -16.41
C GLN A 201 0.48 4.06 -16.74
N MET A 202 0.42 3.55 -17.96
CA MET A 202 1.27 2.44 -18.41
C MET A 202 2.75 2.82 -18.43
N ASP A 203 3.08 4.04 -18.85
CA ASP A 203 4.47 4.51 -18.94
C ASP A 203 5.16 4.50 -17.56
N ILE A 204 4.44 4.96 -16.54
CA ILE A 204 4.93 4.94 -15.15
C ILE A 204 5.01 3.50 -14.64
N ALA A 205 4.00 2.69 -14.95
CA ALA A 205 3.99 1.28 -14.55
C ALA A 205 5.23 0.54 -15.08
N LEU A 206 5.54 0.69 -16.37
CA LEU A 206 6.70 0.06 -17.01
C LEU A 206 8.04 0.57 -16.48
N ALA A 207 8.12 1.87 -16.13
CA ALA A 207 9.35 2.46 -15.58
C ALA A 207 9.63 2.00 -14.14
N LEU A 208 8.58 1.69 -13.38
CA LEU A 208 8.68 1.38 -11.95
C LEU A 208 8.68 -0.11 -11.65
N ALA A 209 7.96 -0.93 -12.42
CA ALA A 209 7.70 -2.33 -12.11
C ALA A 209 8.88 -3.26 -12.40
N ASP A 210 9.07 -4.25 -11.52
CA ASP A 210 9.81 -5.47 -11.82
C ASP A 210 8.90 -6.52 -12.48
N LYS A 211 7.58 -6.38 -12.24
CA LYS A 211 6.55 -7.26 -12.77
C LYS A 211 5.29 -6.46 -13.08
N VAL A 212 4.76 -6.60 -14.29
CA VAL A 212 3.50 -6.00 -14.70
C VAL A 212 2.44 -7.08 -14.83
N VAL A 213 1.25 -6.83 -14.30
CA VAL A 213 0.10 -7.73 -14.35
C VAL A 213 -1.06 -6.99 -14.99
N VAL A 214 -1.58 -7.52 -16.09
CA VAL A 214 -2.76 -6.96 -16.76
C VAL A 214 -4.01 -7.68 -16.24
N LEU A 215 -4.89 -6.91 -15.62
CA LEU A 215 -6.20 -7.37 -15.17
C LEU A 215 -7.29 -6.92 -16.14
N ARG A 216 -8.06 -7.88 -16.65
CA ARG A 216 -9.19 -7.63 -17.56
C ARG A 216 -10.37 -8.48 -17.15
N ASP A 217 -11.55 -7.87 -17.09
CA ASP A 217 -12.82 -8.54 -16.78
C ASP A 217 -12.73 -9.50 -15.55
N GLY A 218 -12.01 -9.05 -14.51
CA GLY A 218 -11.82 -9.81 -13.28
C GLY A 218 -10.83 -10.98 -13.35
N GLN A 219 -10.09 -11.13 -14.46
CA GLN A 219 -9.10 -12.18 -14.68
C GLN A 219 -7.72 -11.62 -15.01
N ILE A 220 -6.67 -12.41 -14.78
CA ILE A 220 -5.33 -12.08 -15.24
C ILE A 220 -5.23 -12.42 -16.73
N GLU A 221 -5.01 -11.38 -17.55
CA GLU A 221 -4.86 -11.55 -19.00
C GLU A 221 -3.39 -11.78 -19.40
N GLN A 222 -2.47 -11.04 -18.77
CA GLN A 222 -1.05 -11.09 -19.09
C GLN A 222 -0.19 -10.82 -17.87
N VAL A 223 0.98 -11.44 -17.82
CA VAL A 223 2.03 -11.22 -16.83
C VAL A 223 3.35 -11.04 -17.56
N GLY A 224 4.07 -9.94 -17.30
CA GLY A 224 5.36 -9.61 -17.91
C GLY A 224 6.36 -9.02 -16.93
#